data_216fae8a42d4e0bf9209ca51b438c901
#
_entry.id   216fae8a42d4e0bf9209ca51b438c901
#
_cell.length_a   1.000
_cell.length_b   1.000
_cell.length_c   1.000
_cell.angle_alpha   90.00
_cell.angle_beta   90.00
_cell.angle_gamma   90.00
#
_symmetry.space_group_name_H-M   'P 1'
#
loop_
_entity.id
_entity.type
_entity.pdbx_description
1 polymer ?
#
loop_
_entity_poly.entity_id
_entity_poly.type
_entity_poly.pdbx_seq_one_letter_code
_entity_poly.pdbx_strand_id
1 'polypeptide(L)'
;MSPPAPIILFIYGTLKRGASNHAVLADQTYLGDARTLPGYRLFIVADYPGLVRDPTDHRGVQGELWSVTPAALARLDAFEGVPEKLYRRDRIDLATPHKNTIAETYLYLRNTRGRRPIIDGRWPTA
;
A
#
# COMPACT_ATOMS: atom_id res chain seq x y z
N MET A 1 -3.17 12.28 -29.21
CA MET A 1 -3.33 12.34 -27.73
C MET A 1 -2.59 11.21 -27.08
N SER A 2 -1.75 11.53 -26.13
CA SER A 2 -1.07 10.50 -25.36
C SER A 2 -2.03 9.85 -24.38
N PRO A 3 -1.94 8.52 -24.12
CA PRO A 3 -2.73 7.93 -23.05
C PRO A 3 -2.33 8.53 -21.70
N PRO A 4 -3.22 8.52 -20.71
CA PRO A 4 -2.85 8.96 -19.37
C PRO A 4 -1.66 8.16 -18.84
N ALA A 5 -0.77 8.84 -18.13
CA ALA A 5 0.38 8.18 -17.53
C ALA A 5 -0.09 7.17 -16.46
N PRO A 6 0.58 6.00 -16.36
CA PRO A 6 0.27 5.06 -15.29
C PRO A 6 0.62 5.64 -13.92
N ILE A 7 -0.05 5.15 -12.89
CA ILE A 7 0.22 5.50 -11.50
C ILE A 7 1.06 4.38 -10.89
N ILE A 8 2.06 4.75 -10.11
CA ILE A 8 2.85 3.80 -9.33
C ILE A 8 2.22 3.68 -7.96
N LEU A 9 1.86 2.45 -7.58
CA LEU A 9 1.30 2.15 -6.27
C LEU A 9 2.28 1.35 -5.44
N PHE A 10 2.39 1.71 -4.16
CA PHE A 10 3.05 0.91 -3.14
C PHE A 10 2.00 0.01 -2.50
N ILE A 11 2.18 -1.29 -2.68
CA ILE A 11 1.25 -2.34 -2.24
C ILE A 11 1.90 -3.09 -1.08
N TYR A 12 1.23 -3.14 0.06
CA TYR A 12 1.82 -3.69 1.28
C TYR A 12 1.03 -4.84 1.89
N GLY A 13 -0.16 -5.14 1.38
CA GLY A 13 -1.09 -6.07 2.00
C GLY A 13 -1.52 -7.22 1.11
N THR A 14 -2.83 -7.47 1.11
CA THR A 14 -3.41 -8.66 0.46
C THR A 14 -3.32 -8.66 -1.05
N LEU A 15 -2.99 -7.53 -1.67
CA LEU A 15 -2.81 -7.43 -3.12
C LEU A 15 -1.42 -7.85 -3.58
N LYS A 16 -0.45 -8.03 -2.67
CA LYS A 16 0.91 -8.44 -3.02
C LYS A 16 0.92 -9.80 -3.71
N ARG A 17 2.00 -10.05 -4.47
CA ARG A 17 2.21 -11.37 -5.09
C ARG A 17 2.18 -12.45 -4.01
N GLY A 18 1.42 -13.51 -4.26
CA GLY A 18 1.24 -14.61 -3.31
C GLY A 18 0.25 -14.34 -2.19
N ALA A 19 -0.31 -13.15 -2.09
CA ALA A 19 -1.31 -12.82 -1.08
C ALA A 19 -2.73 -13.13 -1.57
N SER A 20 -3.68 -13.09 -0.66
CA SER A 20 -5.03 -13.62 -0.88
C SER A 20 -5.82 -12.90 -1.98
N ASN A 21 -5.56 -11.61 -2.21
CA ASN A 21 -6.30 -10.80 -3.19
C ASN A 21 -5.45 -10.37 -4.37
N HIS A 22 -4.31 -11.01 -4.59
CA HIS A 22 -3.41 -10.62 -5.67
C HIS A 22 -4.08 -10.64 -7.06
N ALA A 23 -5.08 -11.48 -7.26
CA ALA A 23 -5.76 -11.58 -8.55
C ALA A 23 -6.33 -10.24 -9.02
N VAL A 24 -6.69 -9.32 -8.11
CA VAL A 24 -7.21 -8.00 -8.46
C VAL A 24 -6.14 -7.16 -9.19
N LEU A 25 -4.86 -7.44 -8.94
CA LEU A 25 -3.71 -6.68 -9.45
C LEU A 25 -2.93 -7.44 -10.54
N ALA A 26 -3.24 -8.71 -10.76
CA ALA A 26 -2.37 -9.63 -11.51
C ALA A 26 -2.11 -9.20 -12.96
N ASP A 27 -3.01 -8.44 -13.57
CA ASP A 27 -2.87 -7.94 -14.95
C ASP A 27 -2.08 -6.63 -15.05
N GLN A 28 -1.58 -6.12 -13.93
CA GLN A 28 -0.77 -4.90 -13.91
C GLN A 28 0.73 -5.23 -13.88
N THR A 29 1.58 -4.21 -13.86
CA THR A 29 3.02 -4.39 -14.01
C THR A 29 3.74 -4.28 -12.68
N TYR A 30 4.37 -5.38 -12.25
CA TYR A 30 5.25 -5.40 -11.07
C TYR A 30 6.56 -4.69 -11.39
N LEU A 31 6.97 -3.76 -10.52
CA LEU A 31 8.19 -2.97 -10.70
C LEU A 31 9.31 -3.37 -9.74
N GLY A 32 9.01 -4.07 -8.67
CA GLY A 32 10.02 -4.51 -7.70
C GLY A 32 9.54 -4.35 -6.27
N ASP A 33 10.32 -4.92 -5.35
CA ASP A 33 10.08 -4.74 -3.92
C ASP A 33 10.56 -3.36 -3.50
N ALA A 34 9.93 -2.81 -2.46
CA ALA A 34 10.28 -1.51 -1.93
C ALA A 34 9.99 -1.43 -0.44
N ARG A 35 10.57 -0.43 0.22
CA ARG A 35 10.32 -0.15 1.61
C ARG A 35 10.04 1.33 1.77
N THR A 36 9.13 1.68 2.68
CA THR A 36 8.89 3.08 3.02
C THR A 36 10.04 3.63 3.86
N LEU A 37 10.14 4.96 3.93
CA LEU A 37 10.91 5.59 5.00
C LEU A 37 10.27 5.24 6.35
N PRO A 38 11.02 5.38 7.47
CA PRO A 38 10.39 5.35 8.80
C PRO A 38 9.27 6.38 8.91
N GLY A 39 8.32 6.14 9.81
CA GLY A 39 7.20 7.04 10.00
C GLY A 39 5.88 6.47 9.50
N TYR A 40 5.86 5.19 9.16
CA TYR A 40 4.66 4.45 8.75
C TYR A 40 4.59 3.13 9.50
N ARG A 41 3.39 2.72 9.87
CA ARG A 41 3.19 1.49 10.64
C ARG A 41 1.99 0.72 10.11
N LEU A 42 2.10 -0.60 10.10
CA LEU A 42 0.99 -1.50 9.79
C LEU A 42 0.29 -1.94 11.06
N PHE A 43 -1.02 -2.06 10.97
CA PHE A 43 -1.86 -2.69 12.01
C PHE A 43 -2.66 -3.81 11.39
N ILE A 44 -2.92 -4.85 12.18
CA ILE A 44 -3.86 -5.90 11.78
C ILE A 44 -5.27 -5.36 11.98
N VAL A 45 -6.01 -5.18 10.89
CA VAL A 45 -7.39 -4.69 10.95
C VAL A 45 -8.35 -5.87 11.04
N ALA A 46 -8.19 -6.83 10.15
CA ALA A 46 -8.96 -8.07 10.10
C ALA A 46 -8.09 -9.11 9.41
N ASP A 47 -8.56 -9.76 8.35
CA ASP A 47 -7.72 -10.60 7.49
C ASP A 47 -6.89 -9.76 6.49
N TYR A 48 -6.73 -8.48 6.76
CA TYR A 48 -5.94 -7.54 5.98
C TYR A 48 -5.33 -6.48 6.91
N PRO A 49 -4.24 -5.82 6.46
CA PRO A 49 -3.58 -4.78 7.26
C PRO A 49 -4.07 -3.39 6.87
N GLY A 50 -3.86 -2.44 7.77
CA GLY A 50 -4.02 -1.02 7.51
C GLY A 50 -2.71 -0.29 7.75
N LEU A 51 -2.33 0.59 6.82
CA LEU A 51 -1.14 1.44 6.91
C LEU A 51 -1.54 2.81 7.42
N VAL A 52 -0.82 3.29 8.43
CA VAL A 52 -1.03 4.63 8.97
C VAL A 52 0.30 5.36 9.10
N ARG A 53 0.27 6.68 9.13
CA ARG A 53 1.43 7.48 9.51
C ARG A 53 1.64 7.37 11.02
N ASP A 54 2.88 7.11 11.42
CA ASP A 54 3.23 7.02 12.84
C ASP A 54 4.66 7.55 13.01
N PRO A 55 4.83 8.79 13.48
CA PRO A 55 6.17 9.40 13.60
C PRO A 55 7.06 8.68 14.61
N THR A 56 6.52 7.80 15.45
CA THR A 56 7.34 7.02 16.39
C THR A 56 7.92 5.76 15.76
N ASP A 57 7.50 5.40 14.55
CA ASP A 57 8.05 4.22 13.86
C ASP A 57 9.45 4.52 13.33
N HIS A 58 10.35 3.53 13.49
CA HIS A 58 11.74 3.64 13.05
C HIS A 58 12.10 2.65 11.94
N ARG A 59 11.17 1.80 11.50
CA ARG A 59 11.46 0.69 10.58
C ARG A 59 10.89 0.87 9.18
N GLY A 60 9.78 1.57 9.05
CA GLY A 60 9.03 1.64 7.80
C GLY A 60 8.28 0.35 7.52
N VAL A 61 7.77 0.23 6.30
CA VAL A 61 6.90 -0.86 5.87
C VAL A 61 7.45 -1.46 4.59
N GLN A 62 7.48 -2.79 4.51
CA GLN A 62 7.90 -3.55 3.33
C GLN A 62 6.72 -3.77 2.39
N GLY A 63 6.94 -3.59 1.10
CA GLY A 63 5.90 -3.80 0.10
C GLY A 63 6.46 -3.96 -1.29
N GLU A 64 5.60 -3.74 -2.27
CA GLU A 64 5.88 -3.89 -3.70
C GLU A 64 5.45 -2.65 -4.46
N LEU A 65 6.18 -2.31 -5.51
CA LEU A 65 5.79 -1.25 -6.43
C LEU A 65 5.15 -1.87 -7.68
N TRP A 66 4.02 -1.30 -8.06
CA TRP A 66 3.26 -1.72 -9.25
C TRP A 66 2.88 -0.51 -10.08
N SER A 67 3.06 -0.62 -11.38
CA SER A 67 2.54 0.36 -12.34
C SER A 67 1.13 -0.07 -12.73
N VAL A 68 0.15 0.80 -12.52
CA VAL A 68 -1.26 0.48 -12.79
C VAL A 68 -1.85 1.48 -13.77
N THR A 69 -2.75 0.98 -14.62
CA THR A 69 -3.49 1.83 -15.56
C THR A 69 -4.56 2.63 -14.81
N PRO A 70 -5.04 3.75 -15.37
CA PRO A 70 -6.15 4.48 -14.76
C PRO A 70 -7.41 3.64 -14.55
N ALA A 71 -7.72 2.72 -15.45
CA ALA A 71 -8.87 1.83 -15.28
C ALA A 71 -8.67 0.88 -14.11
N ALA A 72 -7.46 0.30 -13.98
CA ALA A 72 -7.14 -0.55 -12.84
C ALA A 72 -7.15 0.24 -11.54
N LEU A 73 -6.67 1.48 -11.55
CA LEU A 73 -6.67 2.33 -10.36
C LEU A 73 -8.09 2.56 -9.84
N ALA A 74 -9.04 2.83 -10.72
CA ALA A 74 -10.43 3.02 -10.33
C ALA A 74 -11.00 1.75 -9.69
N ARG A 75 -10.66 0.58 -10.25
CA ARG A 75 -11.07 -0.71 -9.72
C ARG A 75 -10.47 -0.96 -8.33
N LEU A 76 -9.20 -0.61 -8.14
CA LEU A 76 -8.50 -0.76 -6.87
C LEU A 76 -9.06 0.20 -5.82
N ASP A 77 -9.34 1.45 -6.17
CA ASP A 77 -9.95 2.41 -5.26
C ASP A 77 -11.28 1.88 -4.73
N ALA A 78 -12.10 1.29 -5.60
CA ALA A 78 -13.37 0.69 -5.20
C ALA A 78 -13.15 -0.51 -4.28
N PHE A 79 -12.20 -1.38 -4.63
CA PHE A 79 -11.85 -2.57 -3.84
C PHE A 79 -11.39 -2.19 -2.43
N GLU A 80 -10.59 -1.12 -2.30
CA GLU A 80 -10.08 -0.65 -1.01
C GLU A 80 -11.10 0.16 -0.22
N GLY A 81 -12.29 0.39 -0.75
CA GLY A 81 -13.31 1.13 -0.04
C GLY A 81 -13.01 2.62 0.09
N VAL A 82 -12.38 3.22 -0.92
CA VAL A 82 -12.09 4.65 -0.92
C VAL A 82 -13.38 5.48 -0.86
N PRO A 83 -14.45 5.16 -1.64
CA PRO A 83 -15.69 5.90 -1.54
C PRO A 83 -16.34 5.83 -0.15
N GLU A 84 -16.16 4.72 0.56
CA GLU A 84 -16.71 4.49 1.91
C GLU A 84 -15.80 5.05 3.01
N LYS A 85 -14.68 5.66 2.64
CA LYS A 85 -13.70 6.24 3.57
C LYS A 85 -13.08 5.21 4.50
N LEU A 86 -12.92 3.98 4.03
CA LEU A 86 -12.15 2.95 4.74
C LEU A 86 -10.66 3.20 4.56
N TYR A 87 -10.23 3.50 3.34
CA TYR A 87 -8.87 3.91 3.00
C TYR A 87 -8.91 5.19 2.19
N ARG A 88 -7.79 5.90 2.18
CA ARG A 88 -7.53 7.04 1.30
C ARG A 88 -6.27 6.75 0.50
N ARG A 89 -6.30 7.01 -0.82
CA ARG A 89 -5.09 6.96 -1.63
C ARG A 89 -4.32 8.27 -1.45
N ASP A 90 -3.03 8.16 -1.13
CA ASP A 90 -2.18 9.32 -0.86
C ASP A 90 -0.73 8.97 -1.17
N ARG A 91 0.11 9.97 -1.25
CA ARG A 91 1.54 9.77 -1.50
C ARG A 91 2.20 9.07 -0.34
N ILE A 92 3.23 8.28 -0.69
CA ILE A 92 4.05 7.54 0.25
C ILE A 92 5.53 7.86 -0.02
N ASP A 93 6.30 8.05 1.03
CA ASP A 93 7.73 8.29 0.92
C ASP A 93 8.49 6.98 1.02
N LEU A 94 9.35 6.73 0.03
CA LEU A 94 10.07 5.46 -0.09
C LEU A 94 11.53 5.62 0.26
N ALA A 95 12.11 4.53 0.81
CA ALA A 95 13.53 4.45 1.10
C ALA A 95 14.32 4.16 -0.18
N THR A 96 15.64 4.43 -0.12
CA THR A 96 16.57 4.07 -1.20
C THR A 96 16.40 2.58 -1.55
N PRO A 97 16.42 2.21 -2.83
CA PRO A 97 16.78 3.02 -4.01
C PRO A 97 15.61 3.77 -4.64
N HIS A 98 14.44 3.78 -4.03
CA HIS A 98 13.21 4.32 -4.63
C HIS A 98 12.82 5.70 -4.12
N LYS A 99 13.72 6.40 -3.42
CA LYS A 99 13.36 7.66 -2.75
C LYS A 99 12.89 8.76 -3.70
N ASN A 100 13.26 8.69 -4.98
CA ASN A 100 12.84 9.65 -6.00
C ASN A 100 11.63 9.19 -6.79
N THR A 101 11.10 8.01 -6.49
CA THR A 101 9.90 7.47 -7.15
C THR A 101 8.67 8.12 -6.55
N ILE A 102 7.82 8.71 -7.41
CA ILE A 102 6.54 9.25 -6.98
C ILE A 102 5.54 8.10 -6.97
N ALA A 103 5.15 7.69 -5.77
CA ALA A 103 4.23 6.58 -5.57
C ALA A 103 3.10 6.98 -4.63
N GLU A 104 1.97 6.30 -4.78
CA GLU A 104 0.82 6.45 -3.89
C GLU A 104 0.54 5.11 -3.20
N THR A 105 -0.20 5.17 -2.11
CA THR A 105 -0.61 3.98 -1.37
C THR A 105 -1.98 4.21 -0.76
N TYR A 106 -2.53 3.18 -0.13
CA TYR A 106 -3.81 3.26 0.55
C TYR A 106 -3.58 3.37 2.05
N LEU A 107 -3.92 4.55 2.60
CA LEU A 107 -3.82 4.81 4.04
C LEU A 107 -5.13 4.48 4.72
N TYR A 108 -5.05 3.73 5.82
CA TYR A 108 -6.22 3.33 6.60
C TYR A 108 -6.77 4.53 7.38
N LEU A 109 -8.07 4.77 7.29
CA LEU A 109 -8.72 5.96 7.84
C LEU A 109 -9.46 5.73 9.15
N ARG A 110 -9.63 4.46 9.56
CA ARG A 110 -10.38 4.15 10.76
C ARG A 110 -9.46 4.12 11.97
N ASN A 111 -10.06 4.11 13.15
CA ASN A 111 -9.33 4.09 14.42
C ASN A 111 -8.55 2.77 14.54
N THR A 112 -7.27 2.88 14.94
CA THR A 112 -6.42 1.70 15.17
C THR A 112 -6.36 1.30 16.64
N ARG A 113 -7.09 1.98 17.51
CA ARG A 113 -7.11 1.66 18.95
C ARG A 113 -7.53 0.21 19.16
N GLY A 114 -6.73 -0.52 19.94
CA GLY A 114 -6.98 -1.94 20.20
C GLY A 114 -6.54 -2.87 19.07
N ARG A 115 -6.05 -2.33 17.96
CA ARG A 115 -5.50 -3.14 16.86
C ARG A 115 -4.05 -3.48 17.16
N ARG A 116 -3.62 -4.67 16.75
CA ARG A 116 -2.25 -5.12 16.97
C ARG A 116 -1.34 -4.51 15.92
N PRO A 117 -0.25 -3.82 16.32
CA PRO A 117 0.74 -3.34 15.35
C PRO A 117 1.57 -4.51 14.81
N ILE A 118 1.99 -4.38 13.55
CA ILE A 118 2.88 -5.34 12.91
C ILE A 118 4.30 -4.78 13.02
N ILE A 119 5.08 -5.31 13.97
CA ILE A 119 6.35 -4.70 14.39
C ILE A 119 7.40 -4.72 13.27
N ASP A 120 7.48 -5.81 12.48
CA ASP A 120 8.46 -5.90 11.40
C ASP A 120 8.03 -5.19 10.11
N GLY A 121 6.84 -4.59 10.10
CA GLY A 121 6.36 -3.82 8.95
C GLY A 121 6.07 -4.66 7.70
N ARG A 122 5.77 -5.95 7.87
CA ARG A 122 5.54 -6.87 6.74
C ARG A 122 4.24 -7.64 6.91
N TRP A 123 3.44 -7.68 5.86
CA TRP A 123 2.26 -8.52 5.78
C TRP A 123 2.49 -9.64 4.75
N PRO A 124 2.05 -10.88 4.99
CA PRO A 124 1.46 -11.33 6.25
C PRO A 124 2.51 -11.43 7.35
N THR A 125 2.04 -11.43 8.58
CA THR A 125 2.93 -11.69 9.72
C THR A 125 3.35 -13.14 9.72
N ALA A 126 4.62 -13.38 10.06
CA ALA A 126 5.14 -14.74 10.14
C ALA A 126 4.50 -15.50 11.31
#